data_2ba5de4c4be5df94797743f60470a778
#
_entry.id   2ba5de4c4be5df94797743f60470a778
#
_cell.length_a   1.000
_cell.length_b   1.000
_cell.length_c   1.000
_cell.angle_alpha   90.00
_cell.angle_beta   90.00
_cell.angle_gamma   90.00
#
_symmetry.space_group_name_H-M   'P 1'
#
loop_
_entity.id
_entity.type
_entity.pdbx_description
1 polymer ?
#
loop_
_entity_poly.entity_id
_entity_poly.type
_entity_poly.pdbx_seq_one_letter_code
_entity_poly.pdbx_strand_id
1 'polypeptide(L)'
;LYPHFHYTVGTRSYGQNAIFSKYPIKSVSNISKNELINFYCIDYNSLPISIVNCHLESNNIGQLLQASKTKLVFFIKPKIYYSKLQQAKGIRSNQSLLISKAINSDVPFIVGGDFNDVCGSNCLSTLENKNLRDSWWFGGFGFGITYSDFNLLKFRLDHILYSEHFKCLYSEVQKENFSDHSLLISTFRIKK
;
A
#
# COMPACT_ATOMS: atom_id res chain seq x y z
N LEU A 1 -8.31 18.50 12.52
CA LEU A 1 -8.18 17.42 13.49
C LEU A 1 -9.00 16.22 13.02
N TYR A 2 -8.50 15.01 13.27
CA TYR A 2 -9.10 13.74 12.90
C TYR A 2 -9.61 13.07 14.17
N PRO A 3 -10.90 13.20 14.53
CA PRO A 3 -11.44 12.72 15.81
C PRO A 3 -11.51 11.19 15.90
N HIS A 4 -11.52 10.52 14.75
CA HIS A 4 -11.60 9.06 14.70
C HIS A 4 -10.26 8.50 14.23
N PHE A 5 -9.73 7.54 14.99
CA PHE A 5 -8.49 6.86 14.64
C PHE A 5 -8.48 5.42 15.12
N HIS A 6 -7.68 4.63 14.47
CA HIS A 6 -7.35 3.27 14.90
C HIS A 6 -5.91 2.97 14.50
N TYR A 7 -5.20 2.22 15.33
CA TYR A 7 -3.87 1.74 15.02
C TYR A 7 -3.74 0.25 15.33
N THR A 8 -2.91 -0.43 14.57
CA THR A 8 -2.58 -1.84 14.74
C THR A 8 -1.07 -1.99 14.80
N VAL A 9 -0.61 -2.73 15.80
CA VAL A 9 0.80 -3.12 15.92
C VAL A 9 0.94 -4.53 15.39
N GLY A 10 1.78 -4.72 14.38
CA GLY A 10 2.09 -6.05 13.86
C GLY A 10 2.87 -6.88 14.86
N THR A 11 2.78 -8.18 14.74
CA THR A 11 3.53 -9.15 15.58
C THR A 11 5.03 -9.16 15.26
N ARG A 12 5.42 -8.65 14.09
CA ARG A 12 6.81 -8.44 13.70
C ARG A 12 7.26 -7.06 14.19
N SER A 13 8.48 -6.96 14.69
CA SER A 13 9.05 -5.81 15.40
C SER A 13 9.05 -4.47 14.64
N TYR A 14 8.62 -4.43 13.39
CA TYR A 14 8.79 -3.29 12.48
C TYR A 14 7.51 -2.86 11.74
N GLY A 15 6.34 -3.34 12.13
CA GLY A 15 5.13 -2.99 11.40
C GLY A 15 4.07 -2.34 12.27
N GLN A 16 3.64 -1.14 11.90
CA GLN A 16 2.48 -0.47 12.47
C GLN A 16 1.63 0.09 11.34
N ASN A 17 0.32 -0.01 11.48
CA ASN A 17 -0.65 0.64 10.61
C ASN A 17 -1.55 1.55 11.43
N ALA A 18 -1.81 2.74 10.93
CA ALA A 18 -2.77 3.64 11.53
C ALA A 18 -3.71 4.22 10.47
N ILE A 19 -4.92 4.52 10.87
CA ILE A 19 -5.87 5.31 10.11
C ILE A 19 -6.37 6.46 10.97
N PHE A 20 -6.46 7.64 10.39
CA PHE A 20 -7.07 8.82 10.99
C PHE A 20 -8.19 9.30 10.07
N SER A 21 -9.37 9.54 10.61
CA SER A 21 -10.54 9.91 9.83
C SER A 21 -11.26 11.11 10.43
N LYS A 22 -11.78 11.97 9.57
CA LYS A 22 -12.76 13.01 9.95
C LYS A 22 -14.16 12.41 10.18
N TYR A 23 -14.40 11.24 9.59
CA TYR A 23 -15.69 10.56 9.61
C TYR A 23 -15.65 9.34 10.53
N PRO A 24 -16.79 8.92 11.11
CA PRO A 24 -16.83 7.79 12.02
C PRO A 24 -16.31 6.49 11.39
N ILE A 25 -15.49 5.78 12.13
CA ILE A 25 -15.07 4.41 11.80
C ILE A 25 -16.08 3.47 12.44
N LYS A 26 -16.94 2.83 11.63
CA LYS A 26 -18.04 1.96 12.09
C LYS A 26 -17.59 0.56 12.45
N SER A 27 -16.63 0.03 11.72
CA SER A 27 -16.07 -1.29 11.98
C SER A 27 -14.61 -1.38 11.58
N VAL A 28 -13.91 -2.25 12.28
CA VAL A 28 -12.50 -2.59 12.02
C VAL A 28 -12.39 -4.10 12.01
N SER A 29 -11.76 -4.65 10.99
CA SER A 29 -11.39 -6.07 10.94
C SER A 29 -9.99 -6.23 10.37
N ASN A 30 -9.27 -7.25 10.84
CA ASN A 30 -7.96 -7.62 10.33
C ASN A 30 -8.10 -8.97 9.63
N ILE A 31 -7.58 -9.08 8.41
CA ILE A 31 -7.65 -10.34 7.63
C ILE A 31 -6.81 -11.42 8.28
N SER A 32 -5.68 -11.05 8.87
CA SER A 32 -4.74 -11.97 9.49
C SER A 32 -4.09 -11.32 10.70
N LYS A 33 -4.07 -12.05 11.82
CA LYS A 33 -3.43 -11.56 13.07
C LYS A 33 -1.93 -11.23 12.91
N ASN A 34 -1.30 -11.74 11.87
CA ASN A 34 0.13 -11.58 11.63
C ASN A 34 0.45 -10.59 10.49
N GLU A 35 -0.57 -9.99 9.86
CA GLU A 35 -0.39 -9.14 8.71
C GLU A 35 -0.94 -7.75 8.96
N LEU A 36 -0.25 -6.74 8.44
CA LEU A 36 -0.67 -5.35 8.54
C LEU A 36 -1.66 -5.02 7.42
N ILE A 37 -2.80 -5.74 7.40
CA ILE A 37 -3.89 -5.53 6.45
C ILE A 37 -5.18 -5.37 7.24
N ASN A 38 -5.63 -4.13 7.34
CA ASN A 38 -6.80 -3.77 8.11
C ASN A 38 -7.91 -3.26 7.21
N PHE A 39 -9.13 -3.74 7.46
CA PHE A 39 -10.35 -3.27 6.83
C PHE A 39 -11.10 -2.34 7.74
N TYR A 40 -11.57 -1.25 7.16
CA TYR A 40 -12.36 -0.24 7.83
C TYR A 40 -13.65 0.02 7.05
N CYS A 41 -14.74 0.18 7.75
CA CYS A 41 -15.94 0.79 7.21
C CYS A 41 -16.02 2.22 7.75
N ILE A 42 -15.95 3.21 6.89
CA ILE A 42 -16.07 4.63 7.24
C ILE A 42 -17.44 5.13 6.81
N ASP A 43 -18.11 5.81 7.71
CA ASP A 43 -19.41 6.44 7.44
C ASP A 43 -19.20 7.86 6.86
N TYR A 44 -19.20 7.96 5.56
CA TYR A 44 -19.10 9.25 4.88
C TYR A 44 -20.51 9.83 4.63
N ASN A 45 -21.04 10.62 5.58
CA ASN A 45 -22.36 11.23 5.48
C ASN A 45 -23.47 10.20 5.16
N SER A 46 -23.51 9.13 5.93
CA SER A 46 -24.45 7.99 5.78
C SER A 46 -24.15 7.08 4.57
N LEU A 47 -23.08 7.33 3.83
CA LEU A 47 -22.58 6.43 2.80
C LEU A 47 -21.44 5.58 3.38
N PRO A 48 -21.58 4.25 3.46
CA PRO A 48 -20.49 3.40 3.90
C PRO A 48 -19.41 3.31 2.81
N ILE A 49 -18.17 3.60 3.20
CA ILE A 49 -17.00 3.44 2.34
C ILE A 49 -16.10 2.39 2.98
N SER A 50 -15.76 1.36 2.22
CA SER A 50 -14.80 0.35 2.64
C SER A 50 -13.39 0.79 2.30
N ILE A 51 -12.51 0.79 3.31
CA ILE A 51 -11.10 1.16 3.15
C ILE A 51 -10.23 0.02 3.66
N VAL A 52 -9.24 -0.36 2.87
CA VAL A 52 -8.15 -1.22 3.30
C VAL A 52 -6.89 -0.37 3.45
N ASN A 53 -6.29 -0.42 4.62
CA ASN A 53 -4.95 0.07 4.88
C ASN A 53 -4.02 -1.13 4.99
N CYS A 54 -3.01 -1.19 4.11
CA CYS A 54 -2.09 -2.32 4.04
C CYS A 54 -0.63 -1.88 4.06
N HIS A 55 0.19 -2.73 4.68
CA HIS A 55 1.64 -2.71 4.54
C HIS A 55 2.06 -4.15 4.23
N LEU A 56 2.31 -4.41 2.95
CA LEU A 56 2.59 -5.76 2.46
C LEU A 56 4.06 -6.15 2.72
N GLU A 57 4.36 -7.44 2.50
CA GLU A 57 5.68 -8.00 2.78
C GLU A 57 6.80 -7.24 2.09
N SER A 58 7.78 -6.81 2.87
CA SER A 58 8.96 -6.10 2.38
C SER A 58 9.97 -7.03 1.70
N ASN A 59 10.63 -6.52 0.69
CA ASN A 59 11.76 -7.22 0.06
C ASN A 59 13.00 -7.27 0.98
N ASN A 60 13.06 -6.45 2.04
CA ASN A 60 14.17 -6.30 2.99
C ASN A 60 15.54 -6.05 2.30
N ILE A 61 15.53 -5.55 1.06
CA ILE A 61 16.77 -5.31 0.29
C ILE A 61 17.59 -4.20 0.94
N GLY A 62 16.95 -3.13 1.38
CA GLY A 62 17.63 -2.02 2.06
C GLY A 62 18.39 -2.49 3.30
N GLN A 63 17.75 -3.29 4.16
CA GLN A 63 18.38 -3.87 5.35
C GLN A 63 19.53 -4.82 4.99
N LEU A 64 19.39 -5.61 3.92
CA LEU A 64 20.44 -6.49 3.44
C LEU A 64 21.65 -5.72 2.88
N LEU A 65 21.40 -4.59 2.22
CA LEU A 65 22.46 -3.70 1.71
C LEU A 65 23.16 -2.94 2.84
N GLN A 66 22.42 -2.55 3.88
CA GLN A 66 23.00 -1.89 5.08
C GLN A 66 23.80 -2.86 5.94
N ALA A 67 23.33 -4.10 6.11
CA ALA A 67 24.05 -5.14 6.86
C ALA A 67 25.33 -5.60 6.17
N SER A 68 25.44 -5.43 4.87
CA SER A 68 26.65 -5.71 4.13
C SER A 68 27.50 -4.44 4.04
N LYS A 69 28.66 -4.42 4.74
CA LYS A 69 29.64 -3.31 4.70
C LYS A 69 30.15 -2.97 3.30
N THR A 70 29.75 -3.72 2.27
CA THR A 70 30.13 -3.51 0.88
C THR A 70 28.94 -3.78 -0.04
N LYS A 71 28.59 -2.78 -0.88
CA LYS A 71 27.59 -2.91 -1.97
C LYS A 71 27.90 -4.07 -2.93
N LEU A 72 29.11 -4.64 -2.83
CA LEU A 72 29.61 -5.76 -3.63
C LEU A 72 28.89 -7.10 -3.31
N VAL A 73 28.26 -7.23 -2.15
CA VAL A 73 27.61 -8.49 -1.74
C VAL A 73 26.44 -8.86 -2.66
N PHE A 74 25.79 -7.88 -3.29
CA PHE A 74 24.77 -8.13 -4.31
C PHE A 74 25.33 -8.92 -5.49
N PHE A 75 26.56 -8.64 -5.89
CA PHE A 75 27.28 -9.35 -6.98
C PHE A 75 27.85 -10.69 -6.53
N ILE A 76 28.15 -10.85 -5.23
CA ILE A 76 28.81 -12.07 -4.71
C ILE A 76 27.81 -13.18 -4.39
N LYS A 77 26.53 -12.84 -4.02
CA LYS A 77 25.50 -13.83 -3.65
C LYS A 77 24.15 -13.59 -4.37
N PRO A 78 24.11 -13.49 -5.69
CA PRO A 78 22.90 -13.14 -6.43
C PRO A 78 21.75 -14.15 -6.22
N LYS A 79 22.06 -15.44 -6.07
CA LYS A 79 21.05 -16.49 -5.83
C LYS A 79 20.28 -16.30 -4.53
N ILE A 80 20.95 -15.86 -3.45
CA ILE A 80 20.30 -15.64 -2.15
C ILE A 80 19.35 -14.44 -2.24
N TYR A 81 19.76 -13.35 -2.88
CA TYR A 81 18.92 -12.18 -3.09
C TYR A 81 17.72 -12.51 -3.97
N TYR A 82 17.94 -13.22 -5.06
CA TYR A 82 16.87 -13.67 -5.94
C TYR A 82 15.86 -14.55 -5.21
N SER A 83 16.31 -15.53 -4.42
CA SER A 83 15.43 -16.40 -3.63
C SER A 83 14.56 -15.59 -2.65
N LYS A 84 15.15 -14.61 -1.92
CA LYS A 84 14.40 -13.74 -1.01
C LYS A 84 13.38 -12.86 -1.72
N LEU A 85 13.74 -12.30 -2.88
CA LEU A 85 12.82 -11.55 -3.72
C LEU A 85 11.63 -12.39 -4.17
N GLN A 86 11.88 -13.61 -4.62
CA GLN A 86 10.82 -14.53 -5.05
C GLN A 86 9.91 -14.94 -3.88
N GLN A 87 10.48 -15.16 -2.71
CA GLN A 87 9.71 -15.46 -1.50
C GLN A 87 8.81 -14.26 -1.13
N ALA A 88 9.36 -13.05 -1.04
CA ALA A 88 8.58 -11.85 -0.73
C ALA A 88 7.47 -11.60 -1.77
N LYS A 89 7.78 -11.78 -3.06
CA LYS A 89 6.80 -11.71 -4.14
C LYS A 89 5.65 -12.71 -3.96
N GLY A 90 5.96 -13.95 -3.59
CA GLY A 90 4.95 -14.97 -3.32
C GLY A 90 4.04 -14.59 -2.14
N ILE A 91 4.62 -14.06 -1.06
CA ILE A 91 3.86 -13.61 0.11
C ILE A 91 2.94 -12.45 -0.30
N ARG A 92 3.44 -11.40 -0.99
CA ARG A 92 2.63 -10.27 -1.45
C ARG A 92 1.49 -10.70 -2.38
N SER A 93 1.73 -11.68 -3.26
CA SER A 93 0.69 -12.22 -4.12
C SER A 93 -0.43 -12.89 -3.31
N ASN A 94 -0.10 -13.62 -2.24
CA ASN A 94 -1.10 -14.18 -1.33
C ASN A 94 -1.83 -13.10 -0.54
N GLN A 95 -1.12 -12.07 -0.06
CA GLN A 95 -1.71 -10.93 0.64
C GLN A 95 -2.70 -10.16 -0.24
N SER A 96 -2.34 -9.89 -1.50
CA SER A 96 -3.25 -9.24 -2.46
C SER A 96 -4.47 -10.11 -2.79
N LEU A 97 -4.30 -11.42 -2.85
CA LEU A 97 -5.41 -12.36 -3.04
C LEU A 97 -6.37 -12.33 -1.85
N LEU A 98 -5.87 -12.24 -0.61
CA LEU A 98 -6.72 -12.06 0.59
C LEU A 98 -7.52 -10.76 0.52
N ILE A 99 -6.86 -9.64 0.17
CA ILE A 99 -7.55 -8.36 -0.04
C ILE A 99 -8.61 -8.50 -1.13
N SER A 100 -8.29 -9.11 -2.26
CA SER A 100 -9.20 -9.24 -3.41
C SER A 100 -10.48 -10.04 -3.09
N LYS A 101 -10.39 -10.99 -2.17
CA LYS A 101 -11.56 -11.78 -1.72
C LYS A 101 -12.51 -10.98 -0.84
N ALA A 102 -12.02 -9.94 -0.17
CA ALA A 102 -12.81 -9.09 0.71
C ALA A 102 -13.42 -7.87 -0.03
N ILE A 103 -13.04 -7.63 -1.29
CA ILE A 103 -13.62 -6.57 -2.10
C ILE A 103 -15.06 -6.93 -2.43
N ASN A 104 -16.00 -6.07 -2.01
CA ASN A 104 -17.38 -6.08 -2.45
C ASN A 104 -17.57 -5.00 -3.51
N SER A 105 -17.91 -5.38 -4.74
CA SER A 105 -18.13 -4.46 -5.86
C SER A 105 -19.35 -3.54 -5.69
N ASP A 106 -20.27 -3.87 -4.77
CA ASP A 106 -21.51 -3.11 -4.60
C ASP A 106 -21.35 -1.88 -3.70
N VAL A 107 -20.18 -1.73 -3.07
CA VAL A 107 -19.90 -0.61 -2.17
C VAL A 107 -18.62 0.14 -2.60
N PRO A 108 -18.55 1.46 -2.35
CA PRO A 108 -17.34 2.22 -2.58
C PRO A 108 -16.15 1.62 -1.83
N PHE A 109 -15.05 1.36 -2.52
CA PHE A 109 -13.90 0.66 -1.98
C PHE A 109 -12.58 1.38 -2.32
N ILE A 110 -11.70 1.51 -1.33
CA ILE A 110 -10.34 2.06 -1.51
C ILE A 110 -9.35 1.12 -0.83
N VAL A 111 -8.24 0.82 -1.50
CA VAL A 111 -7.08 0.12 -0.92
C VAL A 111 -5.90 1.06 -0.98
N GLY A 112 -5.30 1.37 0.16
CA GLY A 112 -4.12 2.25 0.23
C GLY A 112 -3.06 1.73 1.17
N GLY A 113 -1.81 2.09 0.91
CA GLY A 113 -0.68 1.78 1.76
C GLY A 113 0.60 1.46 1.00
N ASP A 114 1.59 0.94 1.74
CA ASP A 114 2.83 0.43 1.18
C ASP A 114 2.64 -1.01 0.70
N PHE A 115 2.64 -1.17 -0.61
CA PHE A 115 2.53 -2.48 -1.25
C PHE A 115 3.88 -3.19 -1.36
N ASN A 116 4.98 -2.49 -1.10
CA ASN A 116 6.35 -2.99 -1.31
C ASN A 116 6.56 -3.59 -2.70
N ASP A 117 5.74 -3.19 -3.67
CA ASP A 117 5.75 -3.69 -5.04
C ASP A 117 5.49 -2.56 -6.05
N VAL A 118 5.92 -2.78 -7.29
CA VAL A 118 5.81 -1.78 -8.35
C VAL A 118 4.59 -2.05 -9.24
N CYS A 119 4.18 -1.05 -10.01
CA CYS A 119 3.12 -1.21 -10.99
C CYS A 119 3.42 -2.35 -11.99
N GLY A 120 2.37 -3.07 -12.40
CA GLY A 120 2.51 -4.25 -13.27
C GLY A 120 2.95 -5.53 -12.54
N SER A 121 3.15 -5.50 -11.22
CA SER A 121 3.39 -6.70 -10.44
C SER A 121 2.14 -7.56 -10.31
N ASN A 122 2.31 -8.87 -10.03
CA ASN A 122 1.20 -9.78 -9.80
C ASN A 122 0.31 -9.33 -8.62
N CYS A 123 0.92 -8.69 -7.61
CA CYS A 123 0.21 -8.15 -6.47
C CYS A 123 -0.81 -7.09 -6.89
N LEU A 124 -0.39 -6.08 -7.63
CA LEU A 124 -1.27 -5.00 -8.10
C LEU A 124 -2.26 -5.51 -9.16
N SER A 125 -1.82 -6.31 -10.13
CA SER A 125 -2.70 -6.89 -11.15
C SER A 125 -3.82 -7.73 -10.55
N THR A 126 -3.59 -8.42 -9.43
CA THR A 126 -4.64 -9.18 -8.72
C THR A 126 -5.78 -8.27 -8.24
N LEU A 127 -5.45 -7.06 -7.78
CA LEU A 127 -6.45 -6.08 -7.33
C LEU A 127 -7.08 -5.32 -8.50
N GLU A 128 -6.31 -4.98 -9.51
CA GLU A 128 -6.80 -4.36 -10.75
C GLU A 128 -7.82 -5.25 -11.47
N ASN A 129 -7.62 -6.59 -11.46
CA ASN A 129 -8.58 -7.57 -11.98
C ASN A 129 -9.90 -7.60 -11.19
N LYS A 130 -9.99 -6.94 -10.03
CA LYS A 130 -11.21 -6.66 -9.28
C LYS A 130 -11.82 -5.30 -9.61
N ASN A 131 -11.53 -4.74 -10.78
CA ASN A 131 -11.96 -3.42 -11.23
C ASN A 131 -11.50 -2.26 -10.34
N LEU A 132 -10.42 -2.45 -9.56
CA LEU A 132 -9.77 -1.33 -8.90
C LEU A 132 -8.82 -0.62 -9.86
N ARG A 133 -8.76 0.69 -9.75
CA ARG A 133 -7.93 1.57 -10.58
C ARG A 133 -6.89 2.26 -9.69
N ASP A 134 -5.64 2.27 -10.12
CA ASP A 134 -4.58 3.00 -9.43
C ASP A 134 -4.77 4.51 -9.65
N SER A 135 -4.86 5.27 -8.55
CA SER A 135 -5.13 6.71 -8.58
C SER A 135 -4.04 7.51 -9.31
N TRP A 136 -2.81 7.04 -9.27
CA TRP A 136 -1.71 7.70 -9.95
C TRP A 136 -1.90 7.78 -11.46
N TRP A 137 -2.38 6.70 -12.08
CA TRP A 137 -2.58 6.66 -13.52
C TRP A 137 -3.71 7.56 -14.02
N PHE A 138 -4.62 7.96 -13.14
CA PHE A 138 -5.81 8.75 -13.50
C PHE A 138 -5.76 10.19 -12.99
N GLY A 139 -4.94 10.49 -12.00
CA GLY A 139 -4.86 11.82 -11.39
C GLY A 139 -3.45 12.35 -11.17
N GLY A 140 -2.43 11.52 -11.36
CA GLY A 140 -1.04 11.88 -11.15
C GLY A 140 -0.30 12.28 -12.43
N PHE A 141 0.89 12.83 -12.26
CA PHE A 141 1.79 13.18 -13.35
C PHE A 141 3.22 12.70 -13.07
N GLY A 142 3.89 12.17 -14.10
CA GLY A 142 5.26 11.66 -13.99
C GLY A 142 5.35 10.27 -13.35
N PHE A 143 6.48 9.95 -12.72
CA PHE A 143 6.77 8.59 -12.22
C PHE A 143 6.13 8.26 -10.87
N GLY A 144 5.71 9.27 -10.08
CA GLY A 144 5.07 9.06 -8.78
C GLY A 144 5.93 8.36 -7.75
N ILE A 145 7.22 8.65 -7.72
CA ILE A 145 8.19 7.98 -6.85
C ILE A 145 7.84 8.26 -5.40
N THR A 146 7.48 7.22 -4.65
CA THR A 146 7.16 7.31 -3.22
C THR A 146 8.27 6.79 -2.32
N TYR A 147 9.18 5.97 -2.82
CA TYR A 147 10.32 5.44 -2.09
C TYR A 147 11.64 5.85 -2.73
N SER A 148 12.60 6.30 -1.91
CA SER A 148 13.94 6.67 -2.38
C SER A 148 14.99 6.31 -1.34
N ASP A 149 15.83 5.29 -1.63
CA ASP A 149 16.97 4.93 -0.80
C ASP A 149 18.25 5.57 -1.36
N PHE A 150 18.93 6.39 -0.54
CA PHE A 150 20.22 7.04 -0.83
C PHE A 150 20.35 7.61 -2.26
N ASN A 151 19.27 8.06 -2.88
CA ASN A 151 19.18 8.53 -4.29
C ASN A 151 19.56 7.50 -5.37
N LEU A 152 19.78 6.24 -5.01
CA LEU A 152 20.15 5.17 -5.95
C LEU A 152 18.95 4.39 -6.46
N LEU A 153 18.02 4.04 -5.55
CA LEU A 153 16.82 3.28 -5.89
C LEU A 153 15.60 4.17 -5.67
N LYS A 154 14.84 4.35 -6.74
CA LYS A 154 13.62 5.18 -6.75
C LYS A 154 12.48 4.37 -7.30
N PHE A 155 11.47 4.11 -6.48
CA PHE A 155 10.31 3.31 -6.84
C PHE A 155 9.02 3.97 -6.38
N ARG A 156 7.93 3.63 -7.04
CA ARG A 156 6.59 3.85 -6.51
C ARG A 156 6.14 2.55 -5.86
N LEU A 157 6.21 2.49 -4.53
CA LEU A 157 5.84 1.33 -3.70
C LEU A 157 4.52 1.54 -2.98
N ASP A 158 4.16 2.80 -2.77
CA ASP A 158 2.88 3.19 -2.17
C ASP A 158 1.86 3.41 -3.27
N HIS A 159 0.67 2.84 -3.08
CA HIS A 159 -0.41 2.89 -4.04
C HIS A 159 -1.73 3.21 -3.34
N ILE A 160 -2.63 3.88 -4.06
CA ILE A 160 -4.03 4.06 -3.69
C ILE A 160 -4.87 3.55 -4.85
N LEU A 161 -5.52 2.41 -4.64
CA LEU A 161 -6.43 1.78 -5.59
C LEU A 161 -7.87 2.10 -5.19
N TYR A 162 -8.73 2.35 -6.15
CA TYR A 162 -10.12 2.74 -5.90
C TYR A 162 -11.09 2.06 -6.86
N SER A 163 -12.30 1.80 -6.38
CA SER A 163 -13.38 1.20 -7.17
C SER A 163 -14.05 2.20 -8.11
N GLU A 164 -14.83 1.71 -9.03
CA GLU A 164 -15.56 2.51 -10.04
C GLU A 164 -16.54 3.54 -9.46
N HIS A 165 -16.92 3.42 -8.19
CA HIS A 165 -17.77 4.38 -7.47
C HIS A 165 -17.11 5.76 -7.32
N PHE A 166 -15.82 5.84 -7.55
CA PHE A 166 -15.07 7.09 -7.46
C PHE A 166 -14.59 7.55 -8.83
N LYS A 167 -14.39 8.86 -8.93
CA LYS A 167 -13.57 9.50 -9.96
C LYS A 167 -12.35 10.10 -9.28
N CYS A 168 -11.16 9.67 -9.64
CA CYS A 168 -9.93 10.33 -9.23
C CYS A 168 -9.84 11.69 -9.92
N LEU A 169 -9.65 12.74 -9.15
CA LEU A 169 -9.54 14.12 -9.64
C LEU A 169 -8.08 14.53 -9.73
N TYR A 170 -7.28 14.08 -8.74
CA TYR A 170 -5.91 14.51 -8.59
C TYR A 170 -5.14 13.51 -7.74
N SER A 171 -3.86 13.28 -8.06
CA SER A 171 -2.91 12.54 -7.22
C SER A 171 -1.55 13.23 -7.27
N GLU A 172 -0.91 13.35 -6.12
CA GLU A 172 0.43 13.91 -5.99
C GLU A 172 1.28 13.10 -5.00
N VAL A 173 2.60 13.25 -5.15
CA VAL A 173 3.58 12.75 -4.19
C VAL A 173 4.25 13.95 -3.54
N GLN A 174 4.10 14.06 -2.23
CA GLN A 174 4.74 15.09 -1.43
C GLN A 174 5.93 14.48 -0.69
N LYS A 175 7.12 15.00 -0.98
CA LYS A 175 8.36 14.55 -0.36
C LYS A 175 8.45 15.04 1.08
N GLU A 176 8.84 14.14 1.97
CA GLU A 176 9.14 14.44 3.36
C GLU A 176 10.62 14.16 3.68
N ASN A 177 11.19 14.92 4.64
CA ASN A 177 12.61 14.83 4.95
C ASN A 177 12.94 13.85 6.09
N PHE A 178 11.91 13.32 6.76
CA PHE A 178 12.04 12.45 7.94
C PHE A 178 11.77 10.97 7.62
N SER A 179 11.51 10.64 6.37
CA SER A 179 11.23 9.28 5.91
C SER A 179 11.90 9.01 4.56
N ASP A 180 12.24 7.76 4.29
CA ASP A 180 12.61 7.26 2.96
C ASP A 180 11.40 7.09 2.03
N HIS A 181 10.17 7.13 2.60
CA HIS A 181 8.93 7.25 1.85
C HIS A 181 8.42 8.68 1.79
N SER A 182 7.74 9.00 0.69
CA SER A 182 7.01 10.24 0.45
C SER A 182 5.52 10.00 0.57
N LEU A 183 4.75 11.02 0.94
CA LEU A 183 3.29 10.93 1.03
C LEU A 183 2.68 10.81 -0.36
N LEU A 184 1.83 9.81 -0.57
CA LEU A 184 0.94 9.74 -1.72
C LEU A 184 -0.43 10.29 -1.32
N ILE A 185 -0.88 11.31 -2.01
CA ILE A 185 -2.13 12.02 -1.76
C ILE A 185 -3.03 11.86 -2.98
N SER A 186 -4.30 11.52 -2.78
CA SER A 186 -5.27 11.42 -3.86
C SER A 186 -6.61 12.03 -3.46
N THR A 187 -7.20 12.76 -4.39
CA THR A 187 -8.50 13.39 -4.24
C THR A 187 -9.52 12.69 -5.13
N PHE A 188 -10.62 12.27 -4.53
CA PHE A 188 -11.70 11.58 -5.23
C PHE A 188 -13.01 12.34 -5.13
N ARG A 189 -13.83 12.16 -6.16
CA ARG A 189 -15.25 12.50 -6.15
C ARG A 189 -16.06 11.22 -6.25
N ILE A 190 -17.05 11.07 -5.37
CA ILE A 190 -18.03 9.97 -5.44
C ILE A 190 -18.92 10.22 -6.64
N LYS A 191 -19.11 9.20 -7.46
CA LYS A 191 -20.06 9.24 -8.57
C LYS A 191 -21.47 9.07 -8.01
N LYS A 192 -22.38 9.85 -8.55
CA LYS A 192 -23.83 9.73 -8.30
C LYS A 192 -24.40 8.64 -9.15
#